data_ac59dd97e1bc40e0f02071c52458325f
#
_entry.id   ac59dd97e1bc40e0f02071c52458325f
#
_cell.length_a   1.000
_cell.length_b   1.000
_cell.length_c   1.000
_cell.angle_alpha   90.00
_cell.angle_beta   90.00
_cell.angle_gamma   90.00
#
_symmetry.space_group_name_H-M   'P 1'
#
loop_
_entity.id
_entity.type
_entity.pdbx_description
1 polymer ?
#
loop_
_entity_poly.entity_id
_entity_poly.type
_entity_poly.pdbx_seq_one_letter_code
_entity_poly.pdbx_strand_id
1 'polypeptide(L)'
;MIADAQALTDNADNPEKVRQNIIEVALDYLSCGLDPSKTNIFIQSQIPQLTELTFYYMNLVTVSRLQRNPTVKSEIQLRNFEASIPVGFFTYPISQTADIT
;
A
#
# COMPACT_ATOMS: atom_id res chain seq x y z
N MET A 1 -3.41 2.66 -10.57
CA MET A 1 -3.00 1.38 -9.91
C MET A 1 -4.04 0.97 -8.89
N ILE A 2 -4.37 -0.30 -8.85
CA ILE A 2 -5.19 -0.88 -7.79
C ILE A 2 -4.24 -1.45 -6.74
N ALA A 3 -4.17 -0.81 -5.59
CA ALA A 3 -3.16 -1.06 -4.56
C ALA A 3 -3.59 -2.17 -3.59
N ASP A 4 -3.76 -3.38 -4.10
CA ASP A 4 -4.22 -4.53 -3.33
C ASP A 4 -3.20 -4.99 -2.27
N ALA A 5 -1.92 -5.02 -2.60
CA ALA A 5 -0.88 -5.38 -1.64
C ALA A 5 -0.76 -4.33 -0.52
N GLN A 6 -0.86 -3.06 -0.86
CA GLN A 6 -0.86 -1.97 0.12
C GLN A 6 -2.09 -2.04 1.05
N ALA A 7 -3.24 -2.43 0.53
CA ALA A 7 -4.46 -2.58 1.32
C ALA A 7 -4.34 -3.62 2.44
N LEU A 8 -3.44 -4.59 2.31
CA LEU A 8 -3.19 -5.59 3.35
C LEU A 8 -2.57 -4.98 4.61
N THR A 9 -1.97 -3.80 4.55
CA THR A 9 -1.44 -3.13 5.75
C THR A 9 -2.55 -2.80 6.74
N ASP A 10 -3.77 -2.56 6.25
CA ASP A 10 -4.95 -2.25 7.04
C ASP A 10 -5.95 -3.42 7.15
N ASN A 11 -5.86 -4.40 6.27
CA ASN A 11 -6.84 -5.47 6.12
C ASN A 11 -6.20 -6.87 6.11
N ALA A 12 -5.10 -7.04 6.85
CA ALA A 12 -4.38 -8.32 6.90
C ALA A 12 -5.23 -9.46 7.48
N ASP A 13 -6.21 -9.14 8.31
CA ASP A 13 -7.15 -10.08 8.92
C ASP A 13 -8.25 -10.56 7.98
N ASN A 14 -8.42 -9.88 6.83
CA ASN A 14 -9.48 -10.23 5.87
C ASN A 14 -8.98 -10.07 4.41
N PRO A 15 -8.11 -10.96 3.93
CA PRO A 15 -7.59 -10.89 2.57
C PRO A 15 -8.65 -11.10 1.49
N GLU A 16 -9.72 -11.82 1.79
CA GLU A 16 -10.81 -12.05 0.84
C GLU A 16 -11.55 -10.77 0.48
N LYS A 17 -11.73 -9.89 1.45
CA LYS A 17 -12.29 -8.55 1.24
C LYS A 17 -11.44 -7.76 0.24
N VAL A 18 -10.12 -7.84 0.35
CA VAL A 18 -9.20 -7.17 -0.58
C VAL A 18 -9.35 -7.72 -2.00
N ARG A 19 -9.48 -9.04 -2.16
CA ARG A 19 -9.71 -9.67 -3.47
C ARG A 19 -11.00 -9.19 -4.13
N GLN A 20 -12.09 -9.17 -3.39
CA GLN A 20 -13.38 -8.70 -3.90
C GLN A 20 -13.31 -7.23 -4.30
N ASN A 21 -12.63 -6.42 -3.51
CA ASN A 21 -12.52 -4.99 -3.76
C ASN A 21 -11.67 -4.65 -4.99
N ILE A 22 -10.79 -5.53 -5.46
CA ILE A 22 -10.05 -5.31 -6.70
C ILE A 22 -11.01 -5.09 -7.86
N ILE A 23 -12.00 -5.95 -8.01
CA ILE A 23 -13.00 -5.85 -9.08
C ILE A 23 -13.90 -4.63 -8.88
N GLU A 24 -14.33 -4.39 -7.66
CA GLU A 24 -15.17 -3.24 -7.30
C GLU A 24 -14.47 -1.91 -7.62
N VAL A 25 -13.20 -1.77 -7.25
CA VAL A 25 -12.41 -0.57 -7.54
C VAL A 25 -12.19 -0.39 -9.04
N ALA A 26 -11.94 -1.48 -9.77
CA ALA A 26 -11.81 -1.42 -11.23
C ALA A 26 -13.10 -0.92 -11.89
N LEU A 27 -14.26 -1.38 -11.43
CA LEU A 27 -15.56 -0.91 -11.90
C LEU A 27 -15.77 0.56 -11.58
N ASP A 28 -15.37 1.01 -10.38
CA ASP A 28 -15.46 2.41 -9.99
C ASP A 28 -14.60 3.30 -10.89
N TYR A 29 -13.39 2.87 -11.22
CA TYR A 29 -12.51 3.62 -12.12
C TYR A 29 -13.13 3.80 -13.50
N LEU A 30 -13.72 2.74 -14.05
CA LEU A 30 -14.40 2.81 -15.34
C LEU A 30 -15.65 3.68 -15.27
N SER A 31 -16.40 3.59 -14.18
CA SER A 31 -17.61 4.39 -13.96
C SER A 31 -17.31 5.89 -13.81
N CYS A 32 -16.14 6.24 -13.27
CA CYS A 32 -15.69 7.62 -13.14
C CYS A 32 -15.15 8.22 -14.44
N GLY A 33 -15.10 7.43 -15.53
CA GLY A 33 -14.71 7.91 -16.83
C GLY A 33 -13.25 7.69 -17.21
N LEU A 34 -12.51 6.88 -16.46
CA LEU A 34 -11.16 6.48 -16.88
C LEU A 34 -11.25 5.59 -18.11
N ASP A 35 -10.63 6.02 -19.20
CA ASP A 35 -10.63 5.33 -20.48
C ASP A 35 -9.44 4.36 -20.54
N PRO A 36 -9.66 3.02 -20.62
CA PRO A 36 -8.57 2.04 -20.68
C PRO A 36 -7.67 2.21 -21.90
N SER A 37 -8.17 2.84 -22.97
CA SER A 37 -7.36 3.13 -24.17
C SER A 37 -6.34 4.26 -23.94
N LYS A 38 -6.56 5.11 -22.93
CA LYS A 38 -5.72 6.26 -22.61
C LYS A 38 -5.01 6.13 -21.28
N THR A 39 -5.49 5.27 -20.39
CA THR A 39 -5.01 5.12 -19.01
C THR A 39 -4.62 3.67 -18.78
N ASN A 40 -3.46 3.45 -18.21
CA ASN A 40 -3.04 2.13 -17.76
C ASN A 40 -3.65 1.81 -16.40
N ILE A 41 -4.52 0.80 -16.36
CA ILE A 41 -5.10 0.29 -15.12
C ILE A 41 -4.43 -1.05 -14.82
N PHE A 42 -3.78 -1.17 -13.67
CA PHE A 42 -3.07 -2.40 -13.29
C PHE A 42 -3.22 -2.68 -11.80
N ILE A 43 -3.01 -3.93 -11.44
CA ILE A 43 -3.07 -4.42 -10.07
C ILE A 43 -1.65 -4.48 -9.52
N GLN A 44 -1.42 -3.86 -8.36
CA GLN A 44 -0.09 -3.74 -7.73
C GLN A 44 0.60 -5.09 -7.57
N SER A 45 -0.10 -6.11 -7.08
CA SER A 45 0.47 -7.44 -6.85
C SER A 45 0.91 -8.17 -8.11
N GLN A 46 0.46 -7.72 -9.28
CA GLN A 46 0.87 -8.29 -10.56
C GLN A 46 2.15 -7.65 -11.13
N ILE A 47 2.71 -6.67 -10.44
CA ILE A 47 3.98 -6.03 -10.81
C ILE A 47 5.00 -6.32 -9.69
N PRO A 48 5.64 -7.50 -9.70
CA PRO A 48 6.56 -7.89 -8.62
C PRO A 48 7.79 -6.98 -8.51
N GLN A 49 8.11 -6.23 -9.57
CA GLN A 49 9.19 -5.25 -9.57
C GLN A 49 8.98 -4.13 -8.54
N LEU A 50 7.73 -3.79 -8.21
CA LEU A 50 7.42 -2.82 -7.16
C LEU A 50 7.87 -3.31 -5.78
N THR A 51 7.65 -4.59 -5.50
CA THR A 51 8.10 -5.23 -4.26
C THR A 51 9.63 -5.30 -4.21
N GLU A 52 10.26 -5.62 -5.32
CA GLU A 52 11.71 -5.65 -5.43
C GLU A 52 12.32 -4.28 -5.16
N LEU A 53 11.77 -3.22 -5.77
CA LEU A 53 12.21 -1.85 -5.56
C LEU A 53 12.00 -1.42 -4.09
N THR A 54 10.91 -1.81 -3.48
CA THR A 54 10.64 -1.59 -2.06
C THR A 54 11.75 -2.19 -1.20
N PHE A 55 12.16 -3.41 -1.51
CA PHE A 55 13.22 -4.08 -0.78
C PHE A 55 14.56 -3.32 -0.86
N TYR A 56 14.91 -2.80 -2.05
CA TYR A 56 16.10 -1.96 -2.20
C TYR A 56 15.99 -0.69 -1.35
N TYR A 57 14.85 -0.02 -1.37
CA TYR A 57 14.65 1.21 -0.60
C TYR A 57 14.71 0.97 0.91
N MET A 58 14.31 -0.21 1.39
CA MET A 58 14.42 -0.58 2.80
C MET A 58 15.85 -0.55 3.33
N ASN A 59 16.85 -0.70 2.44
CA ASN A 59 18.25 -0.60 2.81
C ASN A 59 18.76 0.85 2.91
N LEU A 60 17.99 1.81 2.39
CA LEU A 60 18.36 3.22 2.37
C LEU A 60 17.66 4.03 3.46
N VAL A 61 16.56 3.52 4.01
CA VAL A 61 15.73 4.22 5.01
C VAL A 61 15.97 3.62 6.38
N THR A 62 16.17 4.49 7.37
CA THR A 62 16.39 4.05 8.75
C THR A 62 15.08 3.93 9.53
N VAL A 63 15.08 3.08 10.55
CA VAL A 63 13.95 2.93 11.47
C VAL A 63 13.61 4.27 12.14
N SER A 64 14.60 5.02 12.58
CA SER A 64 14.38 6.31 13.22
C SER A 64 13.73 7.33 12.29
N ARG A 65 14.00 7.27 10.99
CA ARG A 65 13.34 8.13 10.00
C ARG A 65 11.85 7.77 9.86
N LEU A 66 11.53 6.49 9.80
CA LEU A 66 10.14 6.02 9.76
C LEU A 66 9.36 6.41 11.02
N GLN A 67 9.99 6.31 12.19
CA GLN A 67 9.37 6.69 13.47
C GLN A 67 8.98 8.17 13.51
N ARG A 68 9.69 9.01 12.76
CA ARG A 68 9.41 10.45 12.70
C ARG A 68 8.34 10.83 11.68
N ASN A 69 7.87 9.88 10.89
CA ASN A 69 6.80 10.14 9.91
C ASN A 69 5.50 10.47 10.67
N PRO A 70 4.94 11.69 10.51
CA PRO A 70 3.77 12.10 11.29
C PRO A 70 2.51 11.31 10.96
N THR A 71 2.34 10.86 9.72
CA THR A 71 1.18 10.06 9.31
C THR A 71 1.20 8.68 9.97
N VAL A 72 2.35 7.99 9.92
CA VAL A 72 2.53 6.69 10.58
C VAL A 72 2.31 6.83 12.08
N LYS A 73 2.88 7.86 12.69
CA LYS A 73 2.76 8.11 14.12
C LYS A 73 1.30 8.34 14.54
N SER A 74 0.56 9.14 13.77
CA SER A 74 -0.86 9.41 14.04
C SER A 74 -1.71 8.17 13.88
N GLU A 75 -1.49 7.37 12.84
CA GLU A 75 -2.25 6.15 12.59
C GLU A 75 -1.98 5.06 13.63
N ILE A 76 -0.76 4.95 14.14
CA ILE A 76 -0.42 4.05 15.24
C ILE A 76 -1.24 4.39 16.48
N GLN A 77 -1.37 5.67 16.81
CA GLN A 77 -2.18 6.12 17.94
C GLN A 77 -3.66 5.83 17.75
N LEU A 78 -4.21 6.10 16.55
CA LEU A 78 -5.62 5.87 16.23
C LEU A 78 -6.02 4.40 16.26
N ARG A 79 -5.11 3.49 15.89
CA ARG A 79 -5.39 2.06 15.80
C ARG A 79 -4.96 1.26 17.03
N ASN A 80 -4.46 1.92 18.07
CA ASN A 80 -3.99 1.28 19.31
C ASN A 80 -2.90 0.21 19.09
N PHE A 81 -1.99 0.44 18.14
CA PHE A 81 -0.87 -0.46 17.87
C PHE A 81 0.33 -0.23 18.79
N GLU A 82 0.19 0.52 19.86
CA GLU A 82 1.31 0.99 20.71
C GLU A 82 2.24 -0.11 21.20
N ALA A 83 1.71 -1.29 21.52
CA ALA A 83 2.49 -2.41 22.04
C ALA A 83 2.96 -3.40 20.97
N SER A 84 2.32 -3.43 19.80
CA SER A 84 2.59 -4.42 18.75
C SER A 84 2.22 -3.88 17.39
N ILE A 85 3.18 -3.24 16.72
CA ILE A 85 2.97 -2.64 15.40
C ILE A 85 3.32 -3.67 14.32
N PRO A 86 2.40 -4.03 13.42
CA PRO A 86 2.74 -4.86 12.27
C PRO A 86 3.84 -4.20 11.43
N VAL A 87 4.83 -4.98 11.00
CA VAL A 87 5.96 -4.46 10.22
C VAL A 87 5.49 -3.79 8.93
N GLY A 88 4.52 -4.39 8.24
CA GLY A 88 3.96 -3.81 7.01
C GLY A 88 3.32 -2.45 7.23
N PHE A 89 2.62 -2.28 8.34
CA PHE A 89 2.02 -1.00 8.71
C PHE A 89 3.07 0.07 9.01
N PHE A 90 4.17 -0.31 9.65
CA PHE A 90 5.28 0.60 9.97
C PHE A 90 6.08 1.00 8.73
N THR A 91 6.25 0.08 7.77
CA THR A 91 7.12 0.24 6.60
C THR A 91 6.41 0.68 5.33
N TYR A 92 5.08 0.81 5.32
CA TYR A 92 4.34 1.14 4.10
C TYR A 92 4.81 2.43 3.39
N PRO A 93 5.35 3.47 4.05
CA PRO A 93 5.87 4.63 3.33
C PRO A 93 6.97 4.28 2.34
N ILE A 94 7.74 3.22 2.59
CA ILE A 94 8.78 2.73 1.69
C ILE A 94 8.15 2.12 0.44
N SER A 95 7.16 1.24 0.60
CA SER A 95 6.45 0.64 -0.53
C SER A 95 5.70 1.69 -1.35
N GLN A 96 5.13 2.68 -0.69
CA GLN A 96 4.47 3.79 -1.36
C GLN A 96 5.45 4.62 -2.20
N THR A 97 6.67 4.81 -1.72
CA THR A 97 7.73 5.47 -2.48
C THR A 97 8.07 4.68 -3.75
N ALA A 98 8.13 3.36 -3.67
CA ALA A 98 8.34 2.50 -4.83
C ALA A 98 7.20 2.65 -5.86
N ASP A 99 5.97 2.74 -5.41
CA ASP A 99 4.80 2.92 -6.27
C ASP A 99 4.83 4.25 -7.05
N ILE A 100 5.40 5.29 -6.44
CA ILE A 100 5.45 6.62 -7.03
C ILE A 100 6.62 6.77 -8.02
N THR A 101 7.71 6.10 -7.78
CA THR A 101 8.90 6.17 -8.62
C THR A 101 8.89 5.16 -9.76
#